data_da926fcbe45897bac67415b6e75559b5
#
_entry.id   da926fcbe45897bac67415b6e75559b5
#
_cell.length_a   1.000
_cell.length_b   1.000
_cell.length_c   1.000
_cell.angle_alpha   90.00
_cell.angle_beta   90.00
_cell.angle_gamma   90.00
#
_symmetry.space_group_name_H-M   'P 1'
#
loop_
_entity.id
_entity.type
_entity.pdbx_description
1 polymer ?
#
loop_
_entity_poly.entity_id
_entity_poly.type
_entity_poly.pdbx_seq_one_letter_code
_entity_poly.pdbx_strand_id
1 'polypeptide(L)'
;LARQLVSKSQYENVENLYQSGEARLKQVKAEYNVSANQAGYAVLRAPRDGVVSKRMLEVGQVVAPGQMVFSLAADGEREIVISLPEGNISKFSVGQPVRIELWSRPGTFLAGKLREISPAADPQSRTYAARVAIVEDTNAPVDLGQSAQVFVSQAGDIPLSVPLSALTADAGQT
;
A
#
# COMPACT_ATOMS: atom_id res chain seq x y z
N LEU A 1 4.09 70.02 -7.02
CA LEU A 1 5.53 70.21 -6.72
C LEU A 1 6.04 69.09 -5.87
N ALA A 2 6.39 67.93 -6.49
CA ALA A 2 7.10 66.88 -5.85
C ALA A 2 8.54 67.33 -5.56
N ARG A 3 8.87 67.56 -4.31
CA ARG A 3 10.24 67.85 -3.89
C ARG A 3 11.03 66.53 -4.06
N GLN A 4 11.96 66.47 -4.98
CA GLN A 4 13.01 65.45 -4.99
C GLN A 4 13.93 65.72 -3.78
N LEU A 5 13.65 65.02 -2.69
CA LEU A 5 14.39 65.17 -1.42
C LEU A 5 15.75 64.44 -1.42
N VAL A 6 16.01 63.58 -2.42
CA VAL A 6 17.27 62.84 -2.62
C VAL A 6 17.67 62.81 -4.08
N SER A 7 18.97 62.74 -4.38
CA SER A 7 19.46 62.59 -5.73
C SER A 7 19.14 61.20 -6.28
N LYS A 8 18.98 61.06 -7.59
CA LYS A 8 18.71 59.80 -8.26
C LYS A 8 19.77 58.75 -7.90
N SER A 9 21.04 59.13 -7.88
CA SER A 9 22.15 58.25 -7.53
C SER A 9 22.12 57.76 -6.09
N GLN A 10 21.65 58.58 -5.16
CA GLN A 10 21.47 58.16 -3.75
C GLN A 10 20.33 57.15 -3.62
N TYR A 11 19.23 57.36 -4.34
CA TYR A 11 18.12 56.42 -4.37
C TYR A 11 18.57 55.05 -4.94
N GLU A 12 19.21 55.05 -6.12
CA GLU A 12 19.74 53.83 -6.75
C GLU A 12 20.72 53.04 -5.87
N ASN A 13 21.61 53.77 -5.14
CA ASN A 13 22.55 53.16 -4.22
C ASN A 13 21.82 52.46 -3.05
N VAL A 14 20.82 53.10 -2.45
CA VAL A 14 20.05 52.53 -1.35
C VAL A 14 19.22 51.34 -1.85
N GLU A 15 18.63 51.42 -3.05
CA GLU A 15 17.89 50.34 -3.66
C GLU A 15 18.78 49.13 -3.91
N ASN A 16 19.97 49.32 -4.48
CA ASN A 16 20.95 48.26 -4.69
C ASN A 16 21.42 47.64 -3.38
N LEU A 17 21.62 48.44 -2.34
CA LEU A 17 21.96 47.96 -1.00
C LEU A 17 20.84 47.13 -0.40
N TYR A 18 19.60 47.56 -0.56
CA TYR A 18 18.41 46.83 -0.11
C TYR A 18 18.31 45.48 -0.84
N GLN A 19 18.39 45.48 -2.18
CA GLN A 19 18.31 44.27 -2.99
C GLN A 19 19.45 43.26 -2.64
N SER A 20 20.67 43.76 -2.45
CA SER A 20 21.80 42.94 -2.05
C SER A 20 21.59 42.33 -0.64
N GLY A 21 21.05 43.11 0.28
CA GLY A 21 20.68 42.66 1.63
C GLY A 21 19.60 41.59 1.62
N GLU A 22 18.58 41.75 0.78
CA GLU A 22 17.51 40.76 0.62
C GLU A 22 18.03 39.46 0.00
N ALA A 23 18.87 39.58 -1.05
CA ALA A 23 19.51 38.39 -1.64
C ALA A 23 20.39 37.65 -0.64
N ARG A 24 21.15 38.37 0.19
CA ARG A 24 21.96 37.74 1.24
C ARG A 24 21.11 37.09 2.32
N LEU A 25 20.02 37.69 2.74
CA LEU A 25 19.08 37.09 3.68
C LEU A 25 18.49 35.79 3.13
N LYS A 26 18.09 35.79 1.86
CA LYS A 26 17.57 34.59 1.18
C LYS A 26 18.59 33.47 1.12
N GLN A 27 19.85 33.81 0.83
CA GLN A 27 20.94 32.85 0.82
C GLN A 27 21.16 32.22 2.19
N VAL A 28 21.32 33.04 3.24
CA VAL A 28 21.55 32.53 4.62
C VAL A 28 20.37 31.69 5.13
N LYS A 29 19.13 32.05 4.78
CA LYS A 29 17.97 31.24 5.10
C LYS A 29 18.01 29.87 4.39
N ALA A 30 18.46 29.83 3.13
CA ALA A 30 18.59 28.57 2.41
C ALA A 30 19.68 27.66 3.06
N GLU A 31 20.82 28.23 3.42
CA GLU A 31 21.92 27.52 4.13
C GLU A 31 21.46 27.01 5.50
N TYR A 32 20.72 27.81 6.26
CA TYR A 32 20.11 27.39 7.51
C TYR A 32 19.14 26.20 7.32
N ASN A 33 18.26 26.27 6.32
CA ASN A 33 17.32 25.20 6.04
C ASN A 33 18.03 23.89 5.67
N VAL A 34 19.10 23.95 4.88
CA VAL A 34 19.92 22.77 4.56
C VAL A 34 20.53 22.16 5.82
N SER A 35 21.11 22.98 6.68
CA SER A 35 21.72 22.53 7.94
C SER A 35 20.67 21.97 8.91
N ALA A 36 19.52 22.60 9.01
CA ALA A 36 18.41 22.14 9.83
C ALA A 36 17.86 20.77 9.33
N ASN A 37 17.72 20.59 8.03
CA ASN A 37 17.31 19.32 7.43
C ASN A 37 18.34 18.23 7.70
N GLN A 38 19.65 18.51 7.56
CA GLN A 38 20.71 17.56 7.88
C GLN A 38 20.67 17.13 9.36
N ALA A 39 20.45 18.05 10.27
CA ALA A 39 20.26 17.71 11.69
C ALA A 39 19.00 16.85 11.92
N GLY A 40 17.93 17.12 11.17
CA GLY A 40 16.69 16.33 11.21
C GLY A 40 16.88 14.87 10.78
N TYR A 41 17.78 14.59 9.87
CA TYR A 41 18.08 13.22 9.43
C TYR A 41 18.82 12.37 10.47
N ALA A 42 19.34 12.97 11.53
CA ALA A 42 19.92 12.23 12.65
C ALA A 42 18.86 11.44 13.46
N VAL A 43 17.58 11.76 13.31
CA VAL A 43 16.48 11.09 14.02
C VAL A 43 15.49 10.51 13.00
N LEU A 44 15.48 9.19 12.87
CA LEU A 44 14.50 8.49 12.07
C LEU A 44 13.18 8.36 12.83
N ARG A 45 12.11 8.88 12.26
CA ARG A 45 10.75 8.81 12.82
C ARG A 45 9.86 7.95 11.95
N ALA A 46 8.95 7.20 12.60
CA ALA A 46 7.91 6.50 11.87
C ALA A 46 6.95 7.51 11.22
N PRO A 47 6.62 7.36 9.91
CA PRO A 47 5.74 8.28 9.21
C PRO A 47 4.26 8.13 9.59
N ARG A 48 3.90 7.02 10.24
CA ARG A 48 2.53 6.68 10.69
C ARG A 48 2.58 5.67 11.82
N ASP A 49 1.46 5.46 12.49
CA ASP A 49 1.30 4.43 13.50
C ASP A 49 1.44 3.04 12.90
N GLY A 50 1.94 2.09 13.69
CA GLY A 50 2.18 0.73 13.26
C GLY A 50 3.21 0.01 14.12
N VAL A 51 3.58 -1.19 13.70
CA VAL A 51 4.56 -2.06 14.37
C VAL A 51 5.78 -2.26 13.49
N VAL A 52 6.98 -2.13 14.07
CA VAL A 52 8.23 -2.46 13.37
C VAL A 52 8.29 -3.97 13.13
N SER A 53 8.17 -4.38 11.87
CA SER A 53 8.18 -5.81 11.46
C SER A 53 9.59 -6.37 11.28
N LYS A 54 10.54 -5.52 10.87
CA LYS A 54 11.95 -5.91 10.71
C LYS A 54 12.88 -4.78 11.09
N ARG A 55 13.98 -5.12 11.75
CA ARG A 55 15.15 -4.28 11.99
C ARG A 55 16.32 -4.86 11.18
N MET A 56 16.96 -4.05 10.36
CA MET A 56 18.04 -4.47 9.44
C MET A 56 19.38 -3.78 9.75
N LEU A 57 19.51 -3.25 10.96
CA LEU A 57 20.73 -2.60 11.42
C LEU A 57 21.00 -2.97 12.87
N GLU A 58 22.27 -2.86 13.26
CA GLU A 58 22.72 -3.04 14.64
C GLU A 58 23.28 -1.72 15.20
N VAL A 59 23.30 -1.63 16.55
CA VAL A 59 23.87 -0.47 17.23
C VAL A 59 25.35 -0.33 16.86
N GLY A 60 25.76 0.88 16.49
CA GLY A 60 27.13 1.16 16.03
C GLY A 60 27.39 0.92 14.55
N GLN A 61 26.41 0.45 13.80
CA GLN A 61 26.53 0.27 12.36
C GLN A 61 26.38 1.59 11.62
N VAL A 62 27.28 1.85 10.65
CA VAL A 62 27.17 2.98 9.74
C VAL A 62 26.22 2.63 8.61
N VAL A 63 25.26 3.49 8.33
CA VAL A 63 24.26 3.33 7.28
C VAL A 63 24.46 4.37 6.18
N ALA A 64 24.22 3.97 4.94
CA ALA A 64 24.29 4.86 3.79
C ALA A 64 22.91 5.53 3.54
N PRO A 65 22.89 6.72 2.94
CA PRO A 65 21.65 7.33 2.48
C PRO A 65 20.85 6.40 1.55
N GLY A 66 19.54 6.23 1.81
CA GLY A 66 18.69 5.33 1.03
C GLY A 66 18.75 3.86 1.45
N GLN A 67 19.59 3.48 2.39
CA GLN A 67 19.61 2.12 2.93
C GLN A 67 18.36 1.86 3.79
N MET A 68 17.70 0.73 3.53
CA MET A 68 16.57 0.27 4.34
C MET A 68 17.08 -0.19 5.71
N VAL A 69 16.58 0.40 6.78
CA VAL A 69 17.00 0.10 8.16
C VAL A 69 15.88 -0.52 9.00
N PHE A 70 14.63 -0.14 8.73
CA PHE A 70 13.45 -0.72 9.36
C PHE A 70 12.37 -1.00 8.33
N SER A 71 11.55 -2.02 8.59
CA SER A 71 10.29 -2.25 7.91
C SER A 71 9.16 -1.99 8.89
N LEU A 72 8.26 -1.06 8.55
CA LEU A 72 7.10 -0.71 9.35
C LEU A 72 5.85 -1.36 8.76
N ALA A 73 5.17 -2.16 9.54
CA ALA A 73 3.83 -2.60 9.26
C ALA A 73 2.86 -1.53 9.77
N ALA A 74 2.34 -0.73 8.88
CA ALA A 74 1.41 0.34 9.23
C ALA A 74 0.07 -0.23 9.71
N ASP A 75 -0.55 0.42 10.69
CA ASP A 75 -1.90 0.11 11.09
C ASP A 75 -2.87 0.49 9.97
N GLY A 76 -3.94 -0.30 9.82
CA GLY A 76 -4.94 -0.10 8.77
C GLY A 76 -5.66 -1.38 8.39
N GLU A 77 -6.46 -1.28 7.35
CA GLU A 77 -7.21 -2.41 6.79
C GLU A 77 -6.26 -3.52 6.34
N ARG A 78 -6.65 -4.76 6.63
CA ARG A 78 -5.90 -5.95 6.20
C ARG A 78 -6.41 -6.42 4.85
N GLU A 79 -5.48 -6.74 3.99
CA GLU A 79 -5.76 -7.29 2.66
C GLU A 79 -5.09 -8.65 2.50
N ILE A 80 -5.72 -9.52 1.72
CA ILE A 80 -5.15 -10.79 1.32
C ILE A 80 -4.75 -10.70 -0.14
N VAL A 81 -3.50 -11.02 -0.43
CA VAL A 81 -3.00 -11.10 -1.81
C VAL A 81 -3.18 -12.53 -2.29
N ILE A 82 -3.86 -12.69 -3.43
CA ILE A 82 -4.10 -13.97 -4.08
C ILE A 82 -3.60 -13.93 -5.52
N SER A 83 -3.36 -15.11 -6.08
CA SER A 83 -3.00 -15.27 -7.49
C SER A 83 -4.13 -15.94 -8.25
N LEU A 84 -4.66 -15.27 -9.26
CA LEU A 84 -5.75 -15.77 -10.10
C LEU A 84 -5.18 -16.35 -11.40
N PRO A 85 -5.51 -17.61 -11.76
CA PRO A 85 -5.05 -18.20 -13.01
C PRO A 85 -5.56 -17.45 -14.25
N GLU A 86 -4.68 -17.23 -15.24
CA GLU A 86 -5.01 -16.56 -16.50
C GLU A 86 -6.22 -17.16 -17.20
N GLY A 87 -6.31 -18.50 -17.27
CA GLY A 87 -7.40 -19.19 -17.96
C GLY A 87 -8.80 -18.95 -17.38
N ASN A 88 -8.89 -18.42 -16.15
CA ASN A 88 -10.16 -18.16 -15.47
C ASN A 88 -10.39 -16.69 -15.16
N ILE A 89 -9.54 -15.80 -15.62
CA ILE A 89 -9.57 -14.38 -15.23
C ILE A 89 -10.92 -13.70 -15.53
N SER A 90 -11.57 -14.08 -16.62
CA SER A 90 -12.88 -13.56 -17.02
C SER A 90 -14.02 -13.86 -16.05
N LYS A 91 -13.82 -14.82 -15.13
CA LYS A 91 -14.80 -15.21 -14.11
C LYS A 91 -14.72 -14.36 -12.85
N PHE A 92 -13.69 -13.52 -12.75
CA PHE A 92 -13.45 -12.67 -11.58
C PHE A 92 -13.72 -11.21 -11.92
N SER A 93 -14.36 -10.51 -11.01
CA SER A 93 -14.65 -9.08 -11.15
C SER A 93 -14.37 -8.34 -9.85
N VAL A 94 -13.91 -7.09 -9.98
CA VAL A 94 -13.74 -6.20 -8.82
C VAL A 94 -15.09 -5.98 -8.16
N GLY A 95 -15.11 -6.03 -6.82
CA GLY A 95 -16.34 -5.95 -6.02
C GLY A 95 -17.01 -7.30 -5.73
N GLN A 96 -16.56 -8.38 -6.35
CA GLN A 96 -17.12 -9.71 -6.13
C GLN A 96 -16.95 -10.16 -4.68
N PRO A 97 -18.02 -10.65 -4.02
CA PRO A 97 -17.95 -11.17 -2.67
C PRO A 97 -17.19 -12.48 -2.63
N VAL A 98 -16.39 -12.66 -1.58
CA VAL A 98 -15.60 -13.86 -1.35
C VAL A 98 -15.69 -14.28 0.11
N ARG A 99 -15.43 -15.55 0.40
CA ARG A 99 -15.24 -16.07 1.74
C ARG A 99 -13.76 -16.37 1.95
N ILE A 100 -13.26 -16.02 3.12
CA ILE A 100 -11.85 -16.14 3.49
C ILE A 100 -11.77 -17.09 4.67
N GLU A 101 -10.89 -18.05 4.61
CA GLU A 101 -10.57 -18.94 5.72
C GLU A 101 -9.09 -18.80 6.03
N LEU A 102 -8.77 -18.44 7.27
CA LEU A 102 -7.38 -18.36 7.74
C LEU A 102 -6.89 -19.76 8.14
N TRP A 103 -5.68 -20.13 7.76
CA TRP A 103 -5.11 -21.42 8.18
C TRP A 103 -4.94 -21.54 9.68
N SER A 104 -4.79 -20.42 10.38
CA SER A 104 -4.75 -20.37 11.85
C SER A 104 -6.08 -20.68 12.52
N ARG A 105 -7.21 -20.64 11.77
CA ARG A 105 -8.57 -20.82 12.28
C ARG A 105 -9.45 -21.57 11.28
N PRO A 106 -9.21 -22.88 11.13
CA PRO A 106 -10.01 -23.69 10.22
C PRO A 106 -11.49 -23.69 10.63
N GLY A 107 -12.38 -23.65 9.65
CA GLY A 107 -13.83 -23.61 9.86
C GLY A 107 -14.41 -22.22 10.17
N THR A 108 -13.57 -21.20 10.33
CA THR A 108 -14.03 -19.81 10.53
C THR A 108 -13.89 -19.02 9.23
N PHE A 109 -15.02 -18.61 8.68
CA PHE A 109 -15.06 -17.85 7.44
C PHE A 109 -15.26 -16.37 7.72
N LEU A 110 -14.42 -15.55 7.10
CA LEU A 110 -14.54 -14.09 7.08
C LEU A 110 -15.14 -13.66 5.73
N ALA A 111 -15.97 -12.63 5.76
CA ALA A 111 -16.43 -12.02 4.53
C ALA A 111 -15.38 -11.09 3.95
N GLY A 112 -15.21 -11.16 2.64
CA GLY A 112 -14.30 -10.29 1.90
C GLY A 112 -14.87 -9.86 0.56
N LYS A 113 -14.20 -8.90 -0.06
CA LYS A 113 -14.49 -8.45 -1.42
C LYS A 113 -13.20 -8.38 -2.23
N LEU A 114 -13.28 -8.80 -3.47
CA LEU A 114 -12.21 -8.60 -4.44
C LEU A 114 -12.09 -7.10 -4.74
N ARG A 115 -11.01 -6.48 -4.27
CA ARG A 115 -10.82 -5.03 -4.36
C ARG A 115 -10.12 -4.61 -5.64
N GLU A 116 -9.13 -5.40 -6.04
CA GLU A 116 -8.26 -5.08 -7.16
C GLU A 116 -7.81 -6.35 -7.87
N ILE A 117 -7.70 -6.29 -9.18
CA ILE A 117 -7.06 -7.30 -10.01
C ILE A 117 -5.97 -6.57 -10.79
N SER A 118 -4.73 -7.06 -10.77
CA SER A 118 -3.63 -6.52 -11.56
C SER A 118 -4.01 -6.50 -13.05
N PRO A 119 -3.71 -5.42 -13.79
CA PRO A 119 -4.00 -5.36 -15.22
C PRO A 119 -3.10 -6.26 -16.07
N ALA A 120 -2.00 -6.76 -15.50
CA ALA A 120 -1.04 -7.62 -16.18
C ALA A 120 -0.80 -8.91 -15.42
N ALA A 121 -0.69 -10.02 -16.16
CA ALA A 121 -0.27 -11.29 -15.60
C ALA A 121 1.25 -11.32 -15.36
N ASP A 122 1.66 -12.00 -14.33
CA ASP A 122 3.05 -12.40 -14.15
C ASP A 122 3.42 -13.46 -15.19
N PRO A 123 4.45 -13.22 -16.03
CA PRO A 123 4.80 -14.14 -17.13
C PRO A 123 5.37 -15.49 -16.67
N GLN A 124 5.91 -15.55 -15.46
CA GLN A 124 6.50 -16.78 -14.92
C GLN A 124 5.44 -17.71 -14.35
N SER A 125 4.52 -17.16 -13.56
CA SER A 125 3.46 -17.93 -12.90
C SER A 125 2.18 -18.05 -13.74
N ARG A 126 2.00 -17.21 -14.77
CA ARG A 126 0.78 -17.06 -15.58
C ARG A 126 -0.44 -16.78 -14.71
N THR A 127 -0.26 -15.91 -13.71
CA THR A 127 -1.32 -15.54 -12.80
C THR A 127 -1.43 -14.03 -12.70
N TYR A 128 -2.64 -13.55 -12.42
CA TYR A 128 -2.91 -12.15 -12.08
C TYR A 128 -2.88 -12.00 -10.57
N ALA A 129 -2.11 -11.05 -10.06
CA ALA A 129 -2.19 -10.69 -8.64
C ALA A 129 -3.52 -10.00 -8.37
N ALA A 130 -4.19 -10.39 -7.30
CA ALA A 130 -5.43 -9.75 -6.87
C ALA A 130 -5.40 -9.49 -5.36
N ARG A 131 -6.12 -8.45 -4.96
CA ARG A 131 -6.23 -8.02 -3.56
C ARG A 131 -7.66 -8.20 -3.09
N VAL A 132 -7.80 -8.85 -1.97
CA VAL A 132 -9.08 -9.08 -1.29
C VAL A 132 -9.10 -8.27 0.00
N ALA A 133 -10.05 -7.35 0.11
CA ALA A 133 -10.29 -6.62 1.34
C ALA A 133 -11.19 -7.45 2.27
N ILE A 134 -10.86 -7.49 3.54
CA ILE A 134 -11.68 -8.10 4.59
C ILE A 134 -12.77 -7.10 4.95
N VAL A 135 -14.04 -7.49 4.86
CA VAL A 135 -15.19 -6.59 5.06
C VAL A 135 -15.71 -6.63 6.49
N GLU A 136 -15.54 -7.73 7.19
CA GLU A 136 -16.03 -7.87 8.55
C GLU A 136 -15.00 -7.36 9.56
N ASP A 137 -15.49 -6.49 10.44
CA ASP A 137 -14.80 -6.06 11.66
C ASP A 137 -14.84 -7.23 12.67
N THR A 138 -14.07 -8.26 12.38
CA THR A 138 -13.96 -9.38 13.29
C THR A 138 -13.13 -8.95 14.50
N ASN A 139 -13.69 -9.11 15.70
CA ASN A 139 -12.96 -9.00 16.98
C ASN A 139 -11.72 -9.92 17.08
N ALA A 140 -11.39 -10.59 15.99
CA ALA A 140 -10.30 -11.52 15.88
C ALA A 140 -9.18 -10.90 15.03
N PRO A 141 -8.04 -10.54 15.62
CA PRO A 141 -6.94 -9.94 14.88
C PRO A 141 -6.46 -10.88 13.76
N VAL A 142 -6.36 -10.34 12.56
CA VAL A 142 -5.68 -10.98 11.43
C VAL A 142 -4.25 -10.46 11.42
N ASP A 143 -3.29 -11.32 11.72
CA ASP A 143 -1.89 -10.93 11.75
C ASP A 143 -1.28 -10.89 10.34
N LEU A 144 -0.29 -10.03 10.16
CA LEU A 144 0.43 -9.95 8.89
C LEU A 144 1.27 -11.21 8.65
N GLY A 145 1.27 -11.67 7.40
CA GLY A 145 2.02 -12.86 6.98
C GLY A 145 1.30 -14.18 7.23
N GLN A 146 0.07 -14.17 7.72
CA GLN A 146 -0.76 -15.38 7.82
C GLN A 146 -1.18 -15.86 6.43
N SER A 147 -1.23 -17.20 6.26
CA SER A 147 -1.78 -17.81 5.07
C SER A 147 -3.30 -17.92 5.17
N ALA A 148 -3.97 -17.68 4.05
CA ALA A 148 -5.42 -17.75 3.94
C ALA A 148 -5.84 -18.46 2.67
N GLN A 149 -7.00 -19.08 2.69
CA GLN A 149 -7.68 -19.62 1.53
C GLN A 149 -8.89 -18.76 1.20
N VAL A 150 -9.03 -18.39 -0.08
CA VAL A 150 -10.12 -17.54 -0.55
C VAL A 150 -11.04 -18.35 -1.44
N PHE A 151 -12.32 -18.41 -1.07
CA PHE A 151 -13.37 -19.09 -1.82
C PHE A 151 -14.19 -18.06 -2.57
N VAL A 152 -14.19 -18.17 -3.87
CA VAL A 152 -14.95 -17.30 -4.77
C VAL A 152 -16.18 -18.04 -5.24
N SER A 153 -17.37 -17.54 -4.86
CA SER A 153 -18.62 -18.11 -5.36
C SER A 153 -18.85 -17.64 -6.81
N GLN A 154 -18.94 -18.58 -7.73
CA GLN A 154 -19.36 -18.28 -9.10
C GLN A 154 -20.91 -18.33 -9.14
N ALA A 155 -21.53 -17.26 -9.61
CA ALA A 155 -22.96 -17.26 -9.90
C ALA A 155 -23.19 -18.13 -11.15
N GLY A 156 -23.79 -19.30 -11.01
CA GLY A 156 -24.18 -20.05 -12.18
C GLY A 156 -24.30 -21.57 -12.03
N ASP A 157 -23.55 -22.21 -11.19
CA ASP A 157 -23.68 -23.65 -11.01
C ASP A 157 -24.14 -24.00 -9.59
N ILE A 158 -25.44 -24.14 -9.42
CA ILE A 158 -25.95 -24.96 -8.33
C ILE A 158 -25.71 -26.40 -8.82
N PRO A 159 -24.74 -27.14 -8.29
CA PRO A 159 -24.60 -28.54 -8.65
C PRO A 159 -25.88 -29.23 -8.24
N LEU A 160 -26.63 -29.73 -9.18
CA LEU A 160 -27.74 -30.65 -8.93
C LEU A 160 -27.12 -31.90 -8.30
N SER A 161 -27.07 -31.95 -6.98
CA SER A 161 -26.71 -33.17 -6.28
C SER A 161 -27.96 -34.04 -6.17
N VAL A 162 -28.01 -35.11 -6.91
CA VAL A 162 -29.01 -36.18 -6.77
C VAL A 162 -28.41 -37.25 -5.87
N PRO A 163 -29.14 -37.72 -4.85
CA PRO A 163 -28.66 -38.85 -4.08
C PRO A 163 -28.45 -40.07 -5.00
N LEU A 164 -27.44 -40.86 -4.69
CA LEU A 164 -27.04 -42.03 -5.53
C LEU A 164 -28.20 -43.02 -5.77
N SER A 165 -29.17 -43.05 -4.85
CA SER A 165 -30.40 -43.86 -4.95
C SER A 165 -31.38 -43.35 -6.02
N ALA A 166 -31.18 -42.17 -6.56
CA ALA A 166 -32.01 -41.62 -7.65
C ALA A 166 -31.43 -41.91 -9.05
N LEU A 167 -30.26 -42.54 -9.10
CA LEU A 167 -29.68 -43.02 -10.36
C LEU A 167 -30.23 -44.43 -10.65
N THR A 168 -31.27 -44.52 -11.43
CA THR A 168 -31.69 -45.80 -12.03
C THR A 168 -30.85 -45.96 -13.32
N ALA A 169 -30.08 -47.08 -13.36
CA ALA A 169 -29.47 -47.51 -14.60
C ALA A 169 -30.60 -48.02 -15.53
N ASP A 170 -30.91 -47.26 -16.56
CA ASP A 170 -31.74 -47.74 -17.64
C ASP A 170 -30.90 -48.72 -18.46
N ALA A 171 -31.22 -49.98 -18.33
CA ALA A 171 -30.55 -51.03 -19.11
C ALA A 171 -31.01 -50.88 -20.56
N GLY A 172 -30.14 -50.20 -21.38
CA GLY A 172 -30.38 -49.93 -22.76
C GLY A 172 -30.78 -51.19 -23.54
N GLN A 173 -31.96 -51.14 -24.14
CA GLN A 173 -32.29 -52.01 -25.24
C GLN A 173 -31.45 -51.59 -26.47
N THR A 174 -30.74 -52.57 -27.04
CA THR A 174 -30.16 -52.54 -28.39
C THR A 174 -31.13 -52.23 -29.48
#